data_8c88fdb5addb45ab78c2db3eb731ac2b
#
_entry.id   8c88fdb5addb45ab78c2db3eb731ac2b
#
_cell.length_a   1.000
_cell.length_b   1.000
_cell.length_c   1.000
_cell.angle_alpha   90.00
_cell.angle_beta   90.00
_cell.angle_gamma   90.00
#
_symmetry.space_group_name_H-M   'P 1'
#
loop_
_entity.id
_entity.type
_entity.pdbx_description
1 polymer ?
#
loop_
_entity_poly.entity_id
_entity_poly.type
_entity_poly.pdbx_seq_one_letter_code
_entity_poly.pdbx_strand_id
1 'polypeptide(L)'
;MMPNADAIALGKQIKAVRKAMKMTQEQLALKSNVSVKYIANIENGKQNPSFDILSSILHVLPLSLDSVINPNLSEAERECRELESIYFACPPEMRKTLLDATRSLAIHLTELSEQ
;
A
#
# COMPACT_ATOMS: atom_id res chain seq x y z
N MET A 1 -3.39 -4.59 19.87
CA MET A 1 -2.04 -5.00 19.46
C MET A 1 -2.15 -6.16 18.50
N MET A 2 -1.40 -6.12 17.42
CA MET A 2 -1.41 -7.18 16.40
C MET A 2 -0.60 -8.38 16.86
N PRO A 3 -1.05 -9.62 16.59
CA PRO A 3 -0.22 -10.81 16.79
C PRO A 3 1.07 -10.72 15.95
N ASN A 4 2.12 -11.45 16.34
CA ASN A 4 3.40 -11.41 15.63
C ASN A 4 3.28 -11.75 14.14
N ALA A 5 2.43 -12.73 13.80
CA ALA A 5 2.21 -13.12 12.41
C ALA A 5 1.65 -11.97 11.59
N ASP A 6 0.72 -11.21 12.14
CA ASP A 6 0.13 -10.06 11.46
C ASP A 6 1.13 -8.92 11.32
N ALA A 7 1.97 -8.72 12.34
CA ALA A 7 3.03 -7.70 12.28
C ALA A 7 4.05 -8.03 11.18
N ILE A 8 4.42 -9.30 11.04
CA ILE A 8 5.33 -9.75 9.99
C ILE A 8 4.69 -9.54 8.61
N ALA A 9 3.43 -9.93 8.45
CA ALA A 9 2.71 -9.77 7.19
C ALA A 9 2.58 -8.28 6.81
N LEU A 10 2.24 -7.43 7.77
CA LEU A 10 2.14 -5.99 7.56
C LEU A 10 3.49 -5.40 7.14
N GLY A 11 4.55 -5.79 7.85
CA GLY A 11 5.89 -5.30 7.54
C GLY A 11 6.33 -5.66 6.13
N LYS A 12 6.08 -6.90 5.70
CA LYS A 12 6.38 -7.34 4.33
C LYS A 12 5.60 -6.55 3.30
N GLN A 13 4.34 -6.26 3.57
CA GLN A 13 3.49 -5.53 2.65
C GLN A 13 3.94 -4.07 2.53
N ILE A 14 4.28 -3.43 3.64
CA ILE A 14 4.81 -2.07 3.64
C ILE A 14 6.09 -2.00 2.81
N LYS A 15 7.00 -2.94 3.02
CA LYS A 15 8.25 -3.01 2.26
C LYS A 15 8.00 -3.21 0.78
N ALA A 16 7.09 -4.11 0.41
CA ALA A 16 6.78 -4.40 -0.99
C ALA A 16 6.20 -3.17 -1.69
N VAL A 17 5.23 -2.48 -1.07
CA VAL A 17 4.61 -1.29 -1.66
C VAL A 17 5.61 -0.14 -1.74
N ARG A 18 6.42 0.04 -0.68
CA ARG A 18 7.48 1.07 -0.68
C ARG A 18 8.42 0.88 -1.87
N LYS A 19 8.89 -0.36 -2.08
CA LYS A 19 9.80 -0.68 -3.20
C LYS A 19 9.11 -0.50 -4.55
N ALA A 20 7.85 -0.88 -4.65
CA ALA A 20 7.08 -0.70 -5.89
C ALA A 20 6.96 0.78 -6.25
N MET A 21 6.92 1.66 -5.26
CA MET A 21 6.91 3.10 -5.45
C MET A 21 8.30 3.70 -5.58
N LYS A 22 9.34 2.86 -5.62
CA LYS A 22 10.75 3.29 -5.76
C LYS A 22 11.18 4.25 -4.66
N MET A 23 10.72 3.96 -3.44
CA MET A 23 11.02 4.76 -2.27
C MET A 23 12.04 4.04 -1.38
N THR A 24 12.98 4.81 -0.81
CA THR A 24 13.88 4.27 0.21
C THR A 24 13.20 4.31 1.57
N GLN A 25 13.76 3.59 2.55
CA GLN A 25 13.27 3.66 3.93
C GLN A 25 13.36 5.09 4.47
N GLU A 26 14.43 5.80 4.12
CA GLU A 26 14.62 7.20 4.53
C GLU A 26 13.54 8.10 3.95
N GLN A 27 13.18 7.90 2.69
CA GLN A 27 12.12 8.69 2.05
C GLN A 27 10.76 8.43 2.69
N LEU A 28 10.44 7.17 2.97
CA LEU A 28 9.20 6.83 3.65
C LEU A 28 9.17 7.42 5.06
N ALA A 29 10.28 7.31 5.79
CA ALA A 29 10.40 7.84 7.14
C ALA A 29 10.16 9.36 7.15
N LEU A 30 10.78 10.06 6.21
CA LEU A 30 10.63 11.51 6.10
C LEU A 30 9.18 11.90 5.80
N LYS A 31 8.56 11.23 4.83
CA LYS A 31 7.19 11.55 4.41
C LYS A 31 6.15 11.22 5.47
N SER A 32 6.38 10.17 6.25
CA SER A 32 5.46 9.74 7.30
C SER A 32 5.79 10.34 8.67
N ASN A 33 6.87 11.13 8.75
CA ASN A 33 7.34 11.77 9.99
C ASN A 33 7.65 10.74 11.09
N VAL A 34 8.34 9.68 10.71
CA VAL A 34 8.73 8.56 11.58
C VAL A 34 10.22 8.34 11.41
N SER A 35 10.90 7.81 12.43
CA SER A 35 12.33 7.54 12.31
C SER A 35 12.60 6.39 11.34
N VAL A 36 13.76 6.41 10.68
CA VAL A 36 14.17 5.33 9.78
C VAL A 36 14.26 4.01 10.52
N LYS A 37 14.77 4.04 11.76
CA LYS A 37 14.88 2.83 12.58
C LYS A 37 13.52 2.22 12.86
N TYR A 38 12.50 3.05 13.11
CA TYR A 38 11.13 2.57 13.35
C TYR A 38 10.58 1.91 12.08
N ILE A 39 10.77 2.54 10.92
CA ILE A 39 10.36 1.96 9.64
C ILE A 39 11.03 0.61 9.41
N ALA A 40 12.36 0.53 9.62
CA ALA A 40 13.09 -0.73 9.47
C ALA A 40 12.56 -1.81 10.41
N ASN A 41 12.26 -1.47 11.65
CA ASN A 41 11.73 -2.43 12.61
C ASN A 41 10.33 -2.93 12.24
N ILE A 42 9.48 -2.05 11.70
CA ILE A 42 8.17 -2.45 11.20
C ILE A 42 8.33 -3.41 10.01
N GLU A 43 9.18 -3.07 9.05
CA GLU A 43 9.40 -3.90 7.86
C GLU A 43 9.97 -5.27 8.19
N ASN A 44 10.76 -5.36 9.25
CA ASN A 44 11.33 -6.62 9.71
C ASN A 44 10.42 -7.42 10.65
N GLY A 45 9.23 -6.90 10.94
CA GLY A 45 8.28 -7.57 11.83
C GLY A 45 8.66 -7.53 13.29
N LYS A 46 9.62 -6.67 13.66
CA LYS A 46 10.11 -6.58 15.05
C LYS A 46 9.29 -5.62 15.91
N GLN A 47 8.46 -4.82 15.30
CA GLN A 47 7.70 -3.81 16.02
C GLN A 47 6.30 -3.66 15.44
N ASN A 48 5.30 -3.67 16.32
CA ASN A 48 3.93 -3.31 15.95
C ASN A 48 3.85 -1.80 15.93
N PRO A 49 3.44 -1.20 14.81
CA PRO A 49 3.26 0.26 14.79
C PRO A 49 2.06 0.66 15.66
N SER A 50 2.17 1.82 16.31
CA SER A 50 1.01 2.42 16.95
C SER A 50 0.00 2.82 15.86
N PHE A 51 -1.25 3.05 16.27
CA PHE A 51 -2.27 3.49 15.33
C PHE A 51 -1.86 4.78 14.60
N ASP A 52 -1.32 5.74 15.34
CA ASP A 52 -0.91 7.02 14.76
C ASP A 52 0.18 6.85 13.71
N ILE A 53 1.16 6.00 14.01
CA ILE A 53 2.27 5.76 13.07
C ILE A 53 1.76 4.99 11.85
N LEU A 54 0.94 3.97 12.06
CA LEU A 54 0.36 3.22 10.96
C LEU A 54 -0.46 4.13 10.06
N SER A 55 -1.28 4.98 10.65
CA SER A 55 -2.08 5.96 9.91
C SER A 55 -1.20 6.88 9.06
N SER A 56 -0.09 7.36 9.64
CA SER A 56 0.85 8.21 8.89
C SER A 56 1.44 7.48 7.68
N ILE A 57 1.80 6.22 7.85
CA ILE A 57 2.34 5.40 6.76
C ILE A 57 1.28 5.18 5.68
N LEU A 58 0.03 4.90 6.08
CA LEU A 58 -1.07 4.65 5.13
C LEU A 58 -1.47 5.90 4.34
N HIS A 59 -1.14 7.10 4.85
CA HIS A 59 -1.33 8.33 4.09
C HIS A 59 -0.26 8.52 3.01
N VAL A 60 0.84 7.80 3.09
CA VAL A 60 1.94 7.89 2.13
C VAL A 60 1.91 6.73 1.14
N LEU A 61 1.65 5.52 1.62
CA LEU A 61 1.69 4.31 0.79
C LEU A 61 0.28 3.85 0.42
N PRO A 62 0.03 3.54 -0.87
CA PRO A 62 -1.27 3.01 -1.32
C PRO A 62 -1.38 1.52 -1.00
N LEU A 63 -1.61 1.20 0.27
CA LEU A 63 -1.79 -0.19 0.68
C LEU A 63 -3.06 -0.34 1.52
N SER A 64 -3.65 -1.53 1.46
CA SER A 64 -4.85 -1.87 2.22
C SER A 64 -4.51 -2.89 3.30
N LEU A 65 -5.05 -2.70 4.50
CA LEU A 65 -4.90 -3.65 5.58
C LEU A 65 -5.78 -4.89 5.42
N ASP A 66 -6.74 -4.84 4.50
CA ASP A 66 -7.68 -5.95 4.34
C ASP A 66 -7.00 -7.28 4.02
N SER A 67 -5.95 -7.24 3.21
CA SER A 67 -5.21 -8.45 2.85
C SER A 67 -4.46 -9.05 4.04
N VAL A 68 -4.14 -8.22 5.04
CA VAL A 68 -3.48 -8.67 6.27
C VAL A 68 -4.51 -9.25 7.24
N ILE A 69 -5.66 -8.58 7.37
CA ILE A 69 -6.70 -8.94 8.34
C ILE A 69 -7.58 -10.08 7.84
N ASN A 70 -7.83 -10.13 6.53
CA ASN A 70 -8.70 -11.14 5.91
C ASN A 70 -7.89 -12.03 4.96
N PRO A 71 -7.18 -13.04 5.50
CA PRO A 71 -6.33 -13.89 4.66
C PRO A 71 -7.12 -14.76 3.67
N ASN A 72 -8.44 -14.84 3.82
CA ASN A 72 -9.30 -15.64 2.94
C ASN A 72 -9.81 -14.88 1.72
N LEU A 73 -9.42 -13.61 1.55
CA LEU A 73 -9.79 -12.86 0.36
C LEU A 73 -9.17 -13.49 -0.87
N SER A 74 -9.93 -13.55 -1.96
CA SER A 74 -9.41 -14.00 -3.25
C SER A 74 -8.34 -13.02 -3.74
N GLU A 75 -7.49 -13.47 -4.67
CA GLU A 75 -6.46 -12.62 -5.25
C GLU A 75 -7.08 -11.38 -5.91
N ALA A 76 -8.17 -11.59 -6.66
CA ALA A 76 -8.85 -10.48 -7.33
C ALA A 76 -9.41 -9.47 -6.32
N GLU A 77 -9.95 -9.95 -5.20
CA GLU A 77 -10.46 -9.05 -4.17
C GLU A 77 -9.35 -8.22 -3.54
N ARG A 78 -8.19 -8.84 -3.27
CA ARG A 78 -7.02 -8.10 -2.74
C ARG A 78 -6.54 -7.05 -3.72
N GLU A 79 -6.46 -7.40 -4.99
CA GLU A 79 -6.03 -6.48 -6.04
C GLU A 79 -7.00 -5.30 -6.18
N CYS A 80 -8.31 -5.59 -6.09
CA CYS A 80 -9.33 -4.54 -6.13
C CYS A 80 -9.16 -3.57 -4.97
N ARG A 81 -8.94 -4.07 -3.76
CA ARG A 81 -8.72 -3.22 -2.58
C ARG A 81 -7.44 -2.41 -2.69
N GLU A 82 -6.41 -2.98 -3.32
CA GLU A 82 -5.18 -2.24 -3.58
C GLU A 82 -5.44 -1.08 -4.55
N LEU A 83 -6.23 -1.30 -5.61
CA LEU A 83 -6.61 -0.23 -6.52
C LEU A 83 -7.36 0.89 -5.82
N GLU A 84 -8.26 0.54 -4.90
CA GLU A 84 -8.95 1.54 -4.08
C GLU A 84 -7.96 2.37 -3.27
N SER A 85 -6.98 1.71 -2.67
CA SER A 85 -5.95 2.39 -1.88
C SER A 85 -5.13 3.34 -2.74
N ILE A 86 -4.78 2.93 -3.95
CA ILE A 86 -4.05 3.77 -4.90
C ILE A 86 -4.86 5.03 -5.22
N TYR A 87 -6.15 4.86 -5.49
CA TYR A 87 -7.04 5.98 -5.78
C TYR A 87 -7.08 6.97 -4.61
N PHE A 88 -7.28 6.47 -3.38
CA PHE A 88 -7.39 7.33 -2.22
C PHE A 88 -6.06 7.96 -1.80
N ALA A 89 -4.93 7.32 -2.12
CA ALA A 89 -3.61 7.90 -1.87
C ALA A 89 -3.26 9.00 -2.86
N CYS A 90 -3.92 9.02 -4.01
CA CYS A 90 -3.68 10.05 -5.02
C CYS A 90 -4.23 11.40 -4.53
N PRO A 91 -3.51 12.52 -4.77
CA PRO A 91 -4.05 13.84 -4.39
C PRO A 91 -5.43 14.04 -5.00
N PRO A 92 -6.39 14.59 -4.22
CA PRO A 92 -7.77 14.72 -4.70
C PRO A 92 -7.91 15.41 -6.05
N GLU A 93 -7.09 16.42 -6.31
CA GLU A 93 -7.14 17.19 -7.57
C GLU A 93 -6.66 16.37 -8.77
N MET A 94 -5.96 15.26 -8.54
CA MET A 94 -5.43 14.41 -9.60
C MET A 94 -6.24 13.12 -9.79
N ARG A 95 -7.25 12.87 -8.94
CA ARG A 95 -8.00 11.61 -8.98
C ARG A 95 -8.75 11.40 -10.28
N LYS A 96 -9.30 12.50 -10.85
CA LYS A 96 -10.00 12.39 -12.13
C LYS A 96 -9.05 11.98 -13.23
N THR A 97 -7.85 12.55 -13.25
CA THR A 97 -6.81 12.18 -14.23
C THR A 97 -6.43 10.71 -14.07
N LEU A 98 -6.25 10.25 -12.82
CA LEU A 98 -5.95 8.86 -12.55
C LEU A 98 -7.06 7.95 -13.06
N LEU A 99 -8.31 8.29 -12.79
CA LEU A 99 -9.45 7.49 -13.22
C LEU A 99 -9.52 7.41 -14.75
N ASP A 100 -9.35 8.55 -15.43
CA ASP A 100 -9.39 8.61 -16.89
C ASP A 100 -8.26 7.77 -17.50
N ALA A 101 -7.05 7.89 -16.97
CA ALA A 101 -5.90 7.12 -17.42
C ALA A 101 -6.12 5.61 -17.20
N THR A 102 -6.66 5.25 -16.04
CA THR A 102 -6.94 3.84 -15.73
C THR A 102 -7.98 3.26 -16.68
N ARG A 103 -9.03 4.04 -16.97
CA ARG A 103 -10.08 3.60 -17.88
C ARG A 103 -9.51 3.38 -19.30
N SER A 104 -8.69 4.31 -19.77
CA SER A 104 -8.05 4.19 -21.08
C SER A 104 -7.15 2.96 -21.15
N LEU A 105 -6.35 2.74 -20.11
CA LEU A 105 -5.48 1.58 -20.03
C LEU A 105 -6.29 0.28 -20.02
N ALA A 106 -7.38 0.23 -19.26
CA ALA A 106 -8.23 -0.96 -19.17
C ALA A 106 -8.83 -1.30 -20.52
N ILE A 107 -9.29 -0.29 -21.27
CA ILE A 107 -9.84 -0.49 -22.61
C ILE A 107 -8.77 -1.07 -23.53
N HIS A 108 -7.58 -0.50 -23.50
CA HIS A 108 -6.46 -0.96 -24.32
C HIS A 108 -6.08 -2.42 -24.00
N LEU A 109 -6.00 -2.76 -22.72
CA LEU A 109 -5.69 -4.12 -22.29
C LEU A 109 -6.75 -5.12 -22.73
N THR A 110 -8.02 -4.71 -22.70
CA THR A 110 -9.12 -5.55 -23.18
C THR A 110 -9.00 -5.83 -24.67
N GLU A 111 -8.68 -4.80 -25.45
CA GLU A 111 -8.47 -4.92 -26.87
C GLU A 111 -7.31 -5.87 -27.21
N LEU A 112 -6.20 -5.74 -26.46
CA LEU A 112 -5.05 -6.62 -26.66
C LEU A 112 -5.39 -8.09 -26.40
N SER A 113 -6.22 -8.36 -25.39
CA SER A 113 -6.57 -9.72 -25.02
C SER A 113 -7.51 -10.39 -26.03
N GLU A 114 -8.16 -9.61 -26.89
CA GLU A 114 -9.08 -10.12 -27.89
C GLU A 114 -8.39 -10.46 -29.22
N GLN A 115 -7.11 -10.18 -29.34
CA GLN A 115 -6.33 -10.45 -30.56
C GLN A 115 -5.79 -11.87 -30.62
#